data_3eeeb68c86adfd59c33c806a725b55e0
#
_entry.id   3eeeb68c86adfd59c33c806a725b55e0
#
_cell.length_a   1.000
_cell.length_b   1.000
_cell.length_c   1.000
_cell.angle_alpha   90.00
_cell.angle_beta   90.00
_cell.angle_gamma   90.00
#
_symmetry.space_group_name_H-M   'P 1'
#
loop_
_entity.id
_entity.type
_entity.pdbx_description
1 polymer ?
#
loop_
_entity_poly.entity_id
_entity_poly.type
_entity_poly.pdbx_seq_one_letter_code
_entity_poly.pdbx_strand_id
1 'polypeptide(L)'
;MIQFQKEDLENIGKMLCESFPEDNIVYYLGNCNLTMVFDGDESRVYIKTIAEDLILSYIVLQHSRKGIATKLLEILKIIGVERGFNRIVVESVLTPSMEAFCVKHNMILEDKNTFTKNYYINL
;
A
#
# COMPACT_ATOMS: atom_id res chain seq x y z
N MET A 1 -9.57 10.18 14.21
CA MET A 1 -9.27 9.65 12.87
C MET A 1 -7.77 9.65 12.64
N ILE A 2 -7.25 8.53 12.19
CA ILE A 2 -5.80 8.39 11.99
C ILE A 2 -5.40 9.05 10.67
N GLN A 3 -4.44 9.98 10.75
CA GLN A 3 -3.92 10.69 9.58
C GLN A 3 -2.49 10.26 9.28
N PHE A 4 -2.13 10.31 7.99
CA PHE A 4 -0.75 10.13 7.58
C PHE A 4 0.06 11.39 7.87
N GLN A 5 1.35 11.21 8.06
CA GLN A 5 2.30 12.29 8.27
C GLN A 5 3.15 12.48 7.01
N LYS A 6 3.70 13.68 6.85
CA LYS A 6 4.61 13.96 5.73
C LYS A 6 5.78 12.99 5.68
N GLU A 7 6.29 12.59 6.84
CA GLU A 7 7.36 11.60 6.96
C GLU A 7 6.97 10.26 6.35
N ASP A 8 5.72 9.80 6.55
CA ASP A 8 5.23 8.55 5.98
C ASP A 8 5.25 8.62 4.46
N LEU A 9 4.76 9.72 3.92
CA LEU A 9 4.74 9.99 2.48
C LEU A 9 6.15 9.99 1.89
N GLU A 10 7.08 10.69 2.53
CA GLU A 10 8.45 10.81 2.06
C GLU A 10 9.19 9.47 2.10
N ASN A 11 8.99 8.67 3.13
CA ASN A 11 9.66 7.37 3.24
C ASN A 11 9.26 6.43 2.10
N ILE A 12 7.96 6.39 1.78
CA ILE A 12 7.49 5.56 0.66
C ILE A 12 7.90 6.19 -0.68
N GLY A 13 7.73 7.50 -0.82
CA GLY A 13 8.06 8.20 -2.06
C GLY A 13 9.51 8.06 -2.44
N LYS A 14 10.43 8.20 -1.50
CA LYS A 14 11.86 8.01 -1.73
C LYS A 14 12.16 6.58 -2.19
N MET A 15 11.60 5.60 -1.53
CA MET A 15 11.81 4.19 -1.89
C MET A 15 11.34 3.92 -3.31
N LEU A 16 10.15 4.41 -3.68
CA LEU A 16 9.61 4.21 -5.02
C LEU A 16 10.41 4.96 -6.09
N CYS A 17 10.81 6.20 -5.82
CA CYS A 17 11.63 6.98 -6.76
C CYS A 17 12.99 6.35 -6.98
N GLU A 18 13.61 5.82 -5.94
CA GLU A 18 14.90 5.12 -6.05
C GLU A 18 14.76 3.79 -6.79
N SER A 19 13.63 3.11 -6.62
CA SER A 19 13.37 1.83 -7.29
C SER A 19 13.01 1.99 -8.76
N PHE A 20 12.37 3.09 -9.12
CA PHE A 20 11.91 3.38 -10.48
C PHE A 20 12.30 4.80 -10.89
N PRO A 21 13.62 5.07 -11.05
CA PRO A 21 14.10 6.46 -11.28
C PRO A 21 13.62 7.08 -12.59
N GLU A 22 13.29 6.27 -13.59
CA GLU A 22 12.83 6.75 -14.90
C GLU A 22 11.33 6.92 -15.01
N ASP A 23 10.57 6.55 -13.97
CA ASP A 23 9.11 6.57 -13.99
C ASP A 23 8.50 7.93 -13.64
N ASN A 24 9.31 8.90 -13.25
CA ASN A 24 8.86 10.26 -12.93
C ASN A 24 7.77 10.29 -11.85
N ILE A 25 7.97 9.51 -10.79
CA ILE A 25 6.98 9.41 -9.72
C ILE A 25 6.86 10.72 -8.94
N VAL A 26 5.65 11.23 -8.86
CA VAL A 26 5.28 12.35 -7.98
C VAL A 26 4.38 11.81 -6.88
N TYR A 27 4.43 12.44 -5.71
CA TYR A 27 3.63 11.96 -4.60
C TYR A 27 3.13 13.11 -3.73
N TYR A 28 1.96 12.90 -3.13
CA TYR A 28 1.33 13.92 -2.30
C TYR A 28 0.34 13.30 -1.32
N LEU A 29 0.06 14.06 -0.24
CA LEU A 29 -1.02 13.76 0.69
C LEU A 29 -2.31 14.38 0.16
N GLY A 30 -3.38 13.63 0.21
CA GLY A 30 -4.70 14.09 -0.22
C GLY A 30 -5.76 13.86 0.85
N ASN A 31 -6.93 14.42 0.63
CA ASN A 31 -8.12 14.19 1.46
C ASN A 31 -7.84 14.41 2.96
N CYS A 32 -7.37 15.59 3.34
CA CYS A 32 -7.05 15.95 4.74
C CYS A 32 -6.05 14.97 5.38
N ASN A 33 -5.04 14.57 4.62
CA ASN A 33 -3.99 13.63 5.03
C ASN A 33 -4.50 12.21 5.33
N LEU A 34 -5.65 11.85 4.77
CA LEU A 34 -6.20 10.50 4.87
C LEU A 34 -5.81 9.62 3.70
N THR A 35 -5.09 10.17 2.72
CA THR A 35 -4.68 9.47 1.51
C THR A 35 -3.24 9.82 1.18
N MET A 36 -2.48 8.83 0.72
CA MET A 36 -1.17 9.02 0.10
C MET A 36 -1.25 8.52 -1.33
N VAL A 37 -0.85 9.37 -2.27
CA VAL A 37 -0.88 9.08 -3.70
C VAL A 37 0.53 9.12 -4.26
N PHE A 38 0.89 8.09 -5.01
CA PHE A 38 2.18 7.98 -5.69
C PHE A 38 1.90 7.67 -7.15
N ASP A 39 2.13 8.64 -8.03
CA ASP A 39 1.83 8.52 -9.46
C ASP A 39 3.09 8.70 -10.30
N GLY A 40 3.44 7.67 -11.04
CA GLY A 40 4.45 7.72 -12.08
C GLY A 40 3.84 7.56 -13.45
N ASP A 41 4.68 7.48 -14.47
CA ASP A 41 4.22 7.25 -15.84
C ASP A 41 3.59 5.86 -15.98
N GLU A 42 4.13 4.87 -15.29
CA GLU A 42 3.64 3.49 -15.32
C GLU A 42 3.28 2.93 -13.95
N SER A 43 3.89 3.45 -12.88
CA SER A 43 3.61 2.98 -11.52
C SER A 43 2.56 3.84 -10.84
N ARG A 44 1.68 3.20 -10.07
CA ARG A 44 0.68 3.89 -9.26
C ARG A 44 0.46 3.14 -7.95
N VAL A 45 0.50 3.87 -6.86
CA VAL A 45 0.22 3.32 -5.53
C VAL A 45 -0.70 4.29 -4.81
N TYR A 46 -1.83 3.79 -4.34
CA TYR A 46 -2.79 4.59 -3.56
C TYR A 46 -3.00 3.91 -2.21
N ILE A 47 -2.79 4.68 -1.15
CA ILE A 47 -2.92 4.21 0.22
C ILE A 47 -3.88 5.16 0.94
N LYS A 48 -4.83 4.61 1.68
CA LYS A 48 -5.81 5.41 2.41
C LYS A 48 -6.03 4.86 3.80
N THR A 49 -6.65 5.65 4.64
CA THR A 49 -7.10 5.23 5.97
C THR A 49 -8.62 5.26 6.03
N ILE A 50 -9.22 4.19 6.53
CA ILE A 50 -10.66 4.13 6.85
C ILE A 50 -10.75 3.56 8.26
N ALA A 51 -11.35 4.35 9.17
CA ALA A 51 -11.39 4.00 10.58
C ALA A 51 -9.97 3.71 11.09
N GLU A 52 -9.71 2.53 11.60
CA GLU A 52 -8.40 2.13 12.12
C GLU A 52 -7.65 1.18 11.17
N ASP A 53 -8.08 1.12 9.91
CA ASP A 53 -7.46 0.29 8.88
C ASP A 53 -6.56 1.13 7.97
N LEU A 54 -5.35 0.64 7.73
CA LEU A 54 -4.45 1.17 6.71
C LEU A 54 -4.68 0.35 5.44
N ILE A 55 -5.12 1.00 4.36
CA ILE A 55 -5.59 0.31 3.17
C ILE A 55 -4.70 0.60 1.98
N LEU A 56 -4.09 -0.44 1.41
CA LEU A 56 -3.45 -0.38 0.11
C LEU A 56 -4.55 -0.61 -0.93
N SER A 57 -5.09 0.51 -1.46
CA SER A 57 -6.26 0.47 -2.33
C SER A 57 -5.93 0.20 -3.79
N TYR A 58 -4.71 0.51 -4.20
CA TYR A 58 -4.28 0.31 -5.59
C TYR A 58 -2.77 0.18 -5.64
N ILE A 59 -2.28 -0.78 -6.40
CA ILE A 59 -0.85 -0.96 -6.61
C ILE A 59 -0.59 -1.51 -8.02
N VAL A 60 0.14 -0.72 -8.82
CA VAL A 60 0.73 -1.13 -10.09
C VAL A 60 2.15 -0.63 -10.10
N LEU A 61 3.11 -1.49 -10.37
CA LEU A 61 4.52 -1.13 -10.43
C LEU A 61 5.05 -1.30 -11.85
N GLN A 62 5.92 -0.39 -12.27
CA GLN A 62 6.49 -0.33 -13.61
C GLN A 62 7.09 -1.67 -14.05
N HIS A 63 7.79 -2.32 -13.14
CA HIS A 63 8.36 -3.64 -13.35
C HIS A 63 8.01 -4.55 -12.19
N SER A 64 7.74 -5.81 -12.48
CA SER A 64 7.58 -6.84 -11.45
C SER A 64 8.94 -7.16 -10.83
N ARG A 65 9.53 -6.19 -10.12
CA ARG A 65 10.78 -6.41 -9.41
C ARG A 65 10.49 -7.10 -8.10
N LYS A 66 11.19 -8.20 -7.89
CA LYS A 66 11.13 -8.90 -6.61
C LYS A 66 11.55 -7.95 -5.50
N GLY A 67 10.74 -7.88 -4.47
CA GLY A 67 11.07 -7.19 -3.25
C GLY A 67 10.53 -5.77 -3.12
N ILE A 68 10.09 -5.09 -4.18
CA ILE A 68 9.56 -3.73 -4.04
C ILE A 68 8.22 -3.75 -3.28
N ALA A 69 7.30 -4.62 -3.65
CA ALA A 69 6.04 -4.77 -2.92
C ALA A 69 6.29 -5.21 -1.47
N THR A 70 7.27 -6.07 -1.24
CA THR A 70 7.67 -6.49 0.10
C THR A 70 8.22 -5.31 0.91
N LYS A 71 9.07 -4.48 0.32
CA LYS A 71 9.58 -3.27 0.97
C LYS A 71 8.45 -2.31 1.32
N LEU A 72 7.51 -2.13 0.41
CA LEU A 72 6.34 -1.30 0.66
C LEU A 72 5.55 -1.83 1.85
N LEU A 73 5.27 -3.13 1.87
CA LEU A 73 4.54 -3.75 2.98
C LEU A 73 5.26 -3.57 4.31
N GLU A 74 6.58 -3.72 4.34
CA GLU A 74 7.38 -3.51 5.56
C GLU A 74 7.30 -2.07 6.07
N ILE A 75 7.37 -1.10 5.15
CA ILE A 75 7.20 0.31 5.52
C ILE A 75 5.79 0.55 6.06
N LEU A 76 4.77 -0.01 5.41
CA LEU A 76 3.39 0.11 5.88
C LEU A 76 3.18 -0.51 7.26
N LYS A 77 3.86 -1.60 7.57
CA LYS A 77 3.80 -2.20 8.92
C LYS A 77 4.37 -1.25 9.97
N ILE A 78 5.48 -0.60 9.67
CA ILE A 78 6.09 0.38 10.58
C ILE A 78 5.16 1.56 10.80
N ILE A 79 4.64 2.14 9.72
CA ILE A 79 3.67 3.24 9.78
C ILE A 79 2.44 2.81 10.58
N GLY A 80 1.94 1.61 10.29
CA GLY A 80 0.75 1.08 10.95
C GLY A 80 0.90 1.00 12.45
N VAL A 81 2.02 0.46 12.92
CA VAL A 81 2.29 0.37 14.35
C VAL A 81 2.48 1.76 14.96
N GLU A 82 3.28 2.62 14.34
CA GLU A 82 3.57 3.96 14.85
C GLU A 82 2.34 4.85 14.93
N ARG A 83 1.43 4.75 13.97
CA ARG A 83 0.21 5.59 13.92
C ARG A 83 -0.98 4.98 14.64
N GLY A 84 -0.88 3.73 15.09
CA GLY A 84 -1.94 3.06 15.83
C GLY A 84 -3.02 2.41 14.98
N PHE A 85 -2.69 2.02 13.75
CA PHE A 85 -3.61 1.23 12.93
C PHE A 85 -3.73 -0.20 13.47
N ASN A 86 -4.89 -0.80 13.32
CA ASN A 86 -5.14 -2.17 13.77
C ASN A 86 -4.70 -3.23 12.75
N ARG A 87 -4.83 -2.92 11.48
CA ARG A 87 -4.50 -3.88 10.41
C ARG A 87 -4.15 -3.16 9.11
N ILE A 88 -3.48 -3.90 8.23
CA ILE A 88 -3.26 -3.48 6.84
C ILE A 88 -4.19 -4.31 5.96
N VAL A 89 -4.91 -3.65 5.07
CA VAL A 89 -5.82 -4.28 4.11
C VAL A 89 -5.29 -4.03 2.70
N VAL A 90 -5.23 -5.08 1.89
CA VAL A 90 -4.97 -4.97 0.45
C VAL A 90 -6.29 -5.19 -0.26
N GLU A 91 -6.79 -4.14 -0.90
CA GLU A 91 -8.10 -4.17 -1.58
C GLU A 91 -7.99 -4.70 -3.01
N SER A 92 -9.07 -5.34 -3.44
CA SER A 92 -9.28 -5.69 -4.86
C SER A 92 -8.12 -6.47 -5.46
N VAL A 93 -7.76 -7.57 -4.81
CA VAL A 93 -6.70 -8.47 -5.29
C VAL A 93 -7.24 -9.23 -6.50
N LEU A 94 -6.90 -8.77 -7.71
CA LEU A 94 -7.46 -9.27 -8.96
C LEU A 94 -6.48 -10.11 -9.79
N THR A 95 -5.18 -10.07 -9.47
CA THR A 95 -4.19 -10.80 -10.26
C THR A 95 -3.62 -11.97 -9.47
N PRO A 96 -3.26 -13.08 -10.16
CA PRO A 96 -2.62 -14.20 -9.51
C PRO A 96 -1.32 -13.84 -8.79
N SER A 97 -0.54 -12.91 -9.34
CA SER A 97 0.71 -12.49 -8.73
C SER A 97 0.49 -11.73 -7.42
N MET A 98 -0.52 -10.88 -7.36
CA MET A 98 -0.85 -10.16 -6.13
C MET A 98 -1.46 -11.10 -5.09
N GLU A 99 -2.28 -12.06 -5.51
CA GLU A 99 -2.81 -13.08 -4.62
C GLU A 99 -1.68 -13.92 -4.02
N ALA A 100 -0.72 -14.35 -4.85
CA ALA A 100 0.46 -15.08 -4.38
C ALA A 100 1.29 -14.26 -3.40
N PHE A 101 1.43 -12.97 -3.63
CA PHE A 101 2.09 -12.05 -2.70
C PHE A 101 1.40 -12.03 -1.35
N CYS A 102 0.08 -11.88 -1.32
CA CYS A 102 -0.70 -11.87 -0.09
C CYS A 102 -0.55 -13.19 0.69
N VAL A 103 -0.66 -14.30 0.00
CA VAL A 103 -0.49 -15.63 0.61
C VAL A 103 0.92 -15.81 1.16
N LYS A 104 1.93 -15.41 0.40
CA LYS A 104 3.33 -15.48 0.84
C LYS A 104 3.57 -14.72 2.13
N HIS A 105 2.90 -13.59 2.31
CA HIS A 105 3.05 -12.75 3.51
C HIS A 105 2.05 -13.08 4.62
N ASN A 106 1.42 -14.27 4.53
CA ASN A 106 0.49 -14.77 5.56
C ASN A 106 -0.72 -13.86 5.77
N MET A 107 -1.16 -13.17 4.73
CA MET A 107 -2.36 -12.36 4.79
C MET A 107 -3.60 -13.24 4.77
N ILE A 108 -4.64 -12.78 5.42
CA ILE A 108 -5.89 -13.52 5.59
C ILE A 108 -6.89 -13.00 4.56
N LEU A 109 -7.52 -13.92 3.83
CA LEU A 109 -8.58 -13.59 2.89
C LEU A 109 -9.81 -13.15 3.66
N GLU A 110 -10.30 -11.94 3.37
CA GLU A 110 -11.54 -11.44 3.91
C GLU A 110 -12.67 -11.88 2.98
N ASP A 111 -13.38 -12.93 3.38
CA ASP A 111 -14.47 -13.50 2.60
C ASP A 111 -15.79 -12.81 2.99
N LYS A 112 -16.28 -11.95 2.10
CA LYS A 112 -17.52 -11.20 2.32
C LYS A 112 -18.50 -11.30 1.15
N ASN A 113 -18.50 -12.38 0.40
CA ASN A 113 -19.41 -12.57 -0.72
C ASN A 113 -19.37 -11.41 -1.73
N THR A 114 -18.21 -10.83 -1.93
CA THR A 114 -18.03 -9.72 -2.87
C THR A 114 -17.34 -10.22 -4.13
N PHE A 115 -17.52 -9.47 -5.22
CA PHE A 115 -16.82 -9.75 -6.47
C PHE A 115 -15.33 -9.47 -6.40
N THR A 116 -14.88 -8.83 -5.30
CA THR A 116 -13.47 -8.48 -5.08
C THR A 116 -12.94 -9.23 -3.88
N LYS A 117 -11.69 -9.66 -3.97
CA LYS A 117 -10.98 -10.29 -2.86
C LYS A 117 -10.15 -9.23 -2.14
N ASN A 118 -10.33 -9.13 -0.85
CA ASN A 118 -9.48 -8.32 0.01
C ASN A 118 -8.70 -9.24 0.94
N TYR A 119 -7.45 -8.88 1.17
CA TYR A 119 -6.60 -9.59 2.13
C TYR A 119 -6.20 -8.63 3.24
N TYR A 120 -5.98 -9.13 4.45
CA TYR A 120 -5.53 -8.29 5.54
C TYR A 120 -4.51 -9.00 6.43
N ILE A 121 -3.74 -8.21 7.16
CA ILE A 121 -2.85 -8.70 8.19
C ILE A 121 -3.01 -7.80 9.42
N ASN A 122 -3.15 -8.40 10.59
CA ASN A 122 -3.24 -7.68 11.85
C ASN A 122 -1.86 -7.16 12.27
N LEU A 123 -1.87 -5.98 12.85
CA LEU A 123 -0.66 -5.32 13.36
C LEU A 123 -0.49 -5.52 14.86
#